data_1e6e6a1b67f91b4acac5003088616d30
#
_entry.id   1e6e6a1b67f91b4acac5003088616d30
#
_cell.length_a   1.000
_cell.length_b   1.000
_cell.length_c   1.000
_cell.angle_alpha   90.00
_cell.angle_beta   90.00
_cell.angle_gamma   90.00
#
_symmetry.space_group_name_H-M   'P 1'
#
loop_
_entity.id
_entity.type
_entity.pdbx_description
1 polymer ?
#
loop_
_entity_poly.entity_id
_entity_poly.type
_entity_poly.pdbx_seq_one_letter_code
_entity_poly.pdbx_strand_id
1 'polypeptide(L)'
;GVSDYDKPVSLDEAKELYVSLITLGIRVEGQQWLPANDFKNMLEIIQPMSYILSQFAPEYFFPYLFLCRIFELNKIADLFGIDLPNIPKRTDYKGRCMYYWELCEIFYGFRKENGLSSVELWAFLYDFALNNIQNEKTDIPKPSQAWFIGGRLYPEDKSLDSKFWQSNPDTAKGDILVHYETSPVSAITCIETSLTDGVIDPLFRYYGCIYIGNRINIPRISLKELQADEYFSKHSLIRKKFQGVNGWGMSSEDYSELLRVIKAKGFDTGTLPKLYAPTMPKNVNIEIERDVEQQLLEPLLNSMG
;
A
#
# COMPACT_ATOMS: atom_id res chain seq x y z
N GLY A 1 2.64 31.60 0.43
CA GLY A 1 3.26 30.45 1.11
C GLY A 1 2.81 30.37 2.56
N VAL A 2 3.28 29.39 3.32
CA VAL A 2 2.95 29.26 4.75
C VAL A 2 3.40 30.51 5.54
N SER A 3 4.42 31.22 5.05
CA SER A 3 4.89 32.48 5.62
C SER A 3 3.87 33.62 5.65
N ASP A 4 2.79 33.49 4.87
CA ASP A 4 1.72 34.51 4.79
C ASP A 4 0.64 34.30 5.88
N TYR A 5 0.80 33.25 6.69
CA TYR A 5 -0.08 32.95 7.81
C TYR A 5 0.59 33.28 9.15
N ASP A 6 -0.23 33.68 10.12
CA ASP A 6 0.21 33.81 11.50
C ASP A 6 0.52 32.41 12.08
N LYS A 7 1.52 32.35 12.97
CA LYS A 7 1.83 31.11 13.68
C LYS A 7 0.67 30.74 14.60
N PRO A 8 0.15 29.50 14.53
CA PRO A 8 -0.90 29.08 15.44
C PRO A 8 -0.38 29.07 16.89
N VAL A 9 -1.22 29.47 17.82
CA VAL A 9 -0.94 29.49 19.26
C VAL A 9 -1.73 28.42 20.01
N SER A 10 -2.60 27.70 19.31
CA SER A 10 -3.39 26.57 19.85
C SER A 10 -3.51 25.43 18.85
N LEU A 11 -3.93 24.26 19.35
CA LEU A 11 -4.15 23.08 18.51
C LEU A 11 -5.29 23.32 17.50
N ASP A 12 -6.33 24.05 17.92
CA ASP A 12 -7.47 24.39 17.06
C ASP A 12 -7.05 25.32 15.91
N GLU A 13 -6.26 26.35 16.20
CA GLU A 13 -5.70 27.24 15.16
C GLU A 13 -4.78 26.49 14.20
N ALA A 14 -3.97 25.54 14.70
CA ALA A 14 -3.14 24.69 13.87
C ALA A 14 -3.99 23.80 12.93
N LYS A 15 -5.13 23.30 13.43
CA LYS A 15 -6.10 22.56 12.62
C LYS A 15 -6.70 23.42 11.52
N GLU A 16 -7.15 24.61 11.88
CA GLU A 16 -7.73 25.57 10.92
C GLU A 16 -6.72 25.94 9.83
N LEU A 17 -5.47 26.20 10.19
CA LEU A 17 -4.38 26.43 9.25
C LEU A 17 -4.23 25.25 8.30
N TYR A 18 -4.13 24.02 8.81
CA TYR A 18 -3.97 22.82 7.99
C TYR A 18 -5.15 22.61 7.04
N VAL A 19 -6.37 22.71 7.57
CA VAL A 19 -7.61 22.57 6.76
C VAL A 19 -7.66 23.63 5.66
N SER A 20 -7.27 24.87 5.97
CA SER A 20 -7.20 25.93 4.97
C SER A 20 -6.20 25.59 3.86
N LEU A 21 -5.01 25.11 4.20
CA LEU A 21 -3.96 24.76 3.22
C LEU A 21 -4.41 23.64 2.29
N ILE A 22 -5.02 22.57 2.81
CA ILE A 22 -5.46 21.45 1.95
C ILE A 22 -6.70 21.80 1.12
N THR A 23 -7.48 22.79 1.52
CA THR A 23 -8.75 23.18 0.88
C THR A 23 -8.56 24.27 -0.18
N LEU A 24 -7.74 25.28 0.11
CA LEU A 24 -7.55 26.44 -0.80
C LEU A 24 -6.76 26.10 -2.06
N GLY A 25 -6.04 24.97 -2.05
CA GLY A 25 -5.15 24.62 -3.14
C GLY A 25 -3.84 25.44 -3.12
N ILE A 26 -3.02 25.26 -4.14
CA ILE A 26 -1.68 25.85 -4.18
C ILE A 26 -1.54 26.77 -5.40
N ARG A 27 -1.03 27.97 -5.17
CA ARG A 27 -0.61 28.91 -6.22
C ARG A 27 0.90 29.16 -6.11
N VAL A 28 1.56 29.12 -7.26
CA VAL A 28 2.98 29.46 -7.39
C VAL A 28 3.11 30.57 -8.41
N GLU A 29 3.73 31.66 -8.03
CA GLU A 29 3.94 32.86 -8.90
C GLU A 29 2.64 33.36 -9.59
N GLY A 30 1.52 33.31 -8.84
CA GLY A 30 0.21 33.73 -9.36
C GLY A 30 -0.51 32.68 -10.23
N GLN A 31 0.16 31.61 -10.64
CA GLN A 31 -0.45 30.48 -11.37
C GLN A 31 -0.98 29.44 -10.40
N GLN A 32 -2.19 28.94 -10.69
CA GLN A 32 -2.76 27.85 -9.90
C GLN A 32 -2.08 26.54 -10.27
N TRP A 33 -1.28 26.01 -9.33
CA TRP A 33 -0.58 24.75 -9.47
C TRP A 33 -1.45 23.57 -9.02
N LEU A 34 -2.20 23.76 -7.93
CA LEU A 34 -3.17 22.78 -7.44
C LEU A 34 -4.52 23.46 -7.21
N PRO A 35 -5.62 22.98 -7.84
CA PRO A 35 -6.95 23.53 -7.64
C PRO A 35 -7.43 23.40 -6.17
N ALA A 36 -8.33 24.30 -5.78
CA ALA A 36 -9.02 24.17 -4.50
C ALA A 36 -9.82 22.87 -4.45
N ASN A 37 -9.82 22.22 -3.28
CA ASN A 37 -10.49 20.94 -3.03
C ASN A 37 -10.02 19.76 -3.90
N ASP A 38 -8.87 19.86 -4.55
CA ASP A 38 -8.27 18.71 -5.25
C ASP A 38 -7.48 17.82 -4.29
N PHE A 39 -8.22 17.20 -3.37
CA PHE A 39 -7.64 16.34 -2.34
C PHE A 39 -6.89 15.13 -2.89
N LYS A 40 -7.25 14.66 -4.09
CA LYS A 40 -6.55 13.54 -4.72
C LYS A 40 -5.11 13.87 -5.06
N ASN A 41 -4.87 15.04 -5.66
CA ASN A 41 -3.52 15.48 -5.97
C ASN A 41 -2.82 16.08 -4.74
N MET A 42 -3.60 16.60 -3.77
CA MET A 42 -3.08 17.05 -2.48
C MET A 42 -2.32 15.94 -1.73
N LEU A 43 -2.76 14.68 -1.81
CA LEU A 43 -2.06 13.55 -1.18
C LEU A 43 -0.59 13.44 -1.59
N GLU A 44 -0.23 13.83 -2.82
CA GLU A 44 1.15 13.71 -3.32
C GLU A 44 2.10 14.73 -2.70
N ILE A 45 1.55 15.79 -2.10
CA ILE A 45 2.34 16.88 -1.51
C ILE A 45 2.24 16.94 0.02
N ILE A 46 1.46 16.05 0.66
CA ILE A 46 1.35 16.07 2.14
C ILE A 46 2.71 15.88 2.79
N GLN A 47 3.55 14.97 2.28
CA GLN A 47 4.88 14.75 2.85
C GLN A 47 5.76 16.02 2.81
N PRO A 48 6.05 16.66 1.67
CA PRO A 48 6.81 17.91 1.65
C PRO A 48 6.11 19.04 2.41
N MET A 49 4.78 19.10 2.38
CA MET A 49 4.01 20.09 3.15
C MET A 49 4.18 19.87 4.66
N SER A 50 4.15 18.64 5.13
CA SER A 50 4.36 18.29 6.54
C SER A 50 5.73 18.76 7.05
N TYR A 51 6.77 18.63 6.22
CA TYR A 51 8.11 19.13 6.54
C TYR A 51 8.11 20.65 6.71
N ILE A 52 7.48 21.40 5.79
CA ILE A 52 7.38 22.86 5.89
C ILE A 52 6.59 23.25 7.14
N LEU A 53 5.45 22.62 7.41
CA LEU A 53 4.62 22.89 8.57
C LEU A 53 5.37 22.60 9.87
N SER A 54 6.14 21.52 9.93
CA SER A 54 6.95 21.19 11.11
C SER A 54 8.04 22.20 11.40
N GLN A 55 8.57 22.90 10.39
CA GLN A 55 9.50 24.01 10.59
C GLN A 55 8.78 25.30 10.99
N PHE A 56 7.57 25.52 10.48
CA PHE A 56 6.79 26.71 10.74
C PHE A 56 6.17 26.71 12.16
N ALA A 57 5.54 25.59 12.54
CA ALA A 57 4.87 25.42 13.83
C ALA A 57 5.17 24.04 14.45
N PRO A 58 6.42 23.79 14.91
CA PRO A 58 6.88 22.47 15.37
C PRO A 58 6.12 21.97 16.61
N GLU A 59 5.43 22.88 17.33
CA GLU A 59 4.60 22.51 18.48
C GLU A 59 3.39 21.64 18.10
N TYR A 60 2.90 21.76 16.86
CA TYR A 60 1.67 21.12 16.40
C TYR A 60 1.87 20.17 15.24
N PHE A 61 2.94 20.34 14.48
CA PHE A 61 3.22 19.53 13.29
C PHE A 61 4.53 18.77 13.41
N PHE A 62 4.55 17.55 12.91
CA PHE A 62 5.77 16.78 12.76
C PHE A 62 6.03 16.46 11.28
N PRO A 63 7.29 16.29 10.84
CA PRO A 63 7.59 15.93 9.46
C PRO A 63 7.12 14.49 9.21
N TYR A 64 6.22 14.25 8.25
CA TYR A 64 5.77 12.90 7.94
C TYR A 64 6.78 12.18 7.04
N LEU A 65 7.64 11.36 7.62
CA LEU A 65 8.66 10.59 6.92
C LEU A 65 8.34 9.09 6.81
N PHE A 66 7.08 8.72 7.07
CA PHE A 66 6.62 7.34 7.00
C PHE A 66 5.99 6.95 5.66
N LEU A 67 5.96 7.84 4.67
CA LEU A 67 5.52 7.48 3.33
C LEU A 67 6.38 6.33 2.78
N CYS A 68 5.74 5.27 2.32
CA CYS A 68 6.39 3.99 1.96
C CYS A 68 7.07 3.27 3.15
N ARG A 69 6.83 3.71 4.37
CA ARG A 69 7.36 3.16 5.63
C ARG A 69 6.27 3.00 6.69
N ILE A 70 5.02 2.92 6.29
CA ILE A 70 3.86 2.80 7.20
C ILE A 70 3.97 1.56 8.12
N PHE A 71 4.69 0.53 7.68
CA PHE A 71 4.96 -0.66 8.51
C PHE A 71 5.73 -0.31 9.78
N GLU A 72 6.71 0.60 9.67
CA GLU A 72 7.48 1.07 10.82
C GLU A 72 6.60 1.89 11.76
N LEU A 73 5.75 2.78 11.24
CA LEU A 73 4.81 3.55 12.05
C LEU A 73 3.86 2.63 12.82
N ASN A 74 3.29 1.62 12.16
CA ASN A 74 2.42 0.66 12.81
C ASN A 74 3.13 -0.10 13.94
N LYS A 75 4.36 -0.57 13.70
CA LYS A 75 5.16 -1.25 14.73
C LYS A 75 5.53 -0.34 15.89
N ILE A 76 5.84 0.93 15.62
CA ILE A 76 6.07 1.93 16.67
C ILE A 76 4.81 2.09 17.51
N ALA A 77 3.67 2.26 16.86
CA ALA A 77 2.39 2.43 17.52
C ALA A 77 2.06 1.23 18.42
N ASP A 78 2.19 0.02 17.90
CA ASP A 78 1.96 -1.23 18.65
C ASP A 78 2.94 -1.35 19.84
N LEU A 79 4.22 -1.06 19.64
CA LEU A 79 5.25 -1.22 20.68
C LEU A 79 5.08 -0.21 21.83
N PHE A 80 4.66 1.01 21.53
CA PHE A 80 4.53 2.09 22.50
C PHE A 80 3.09 2.39 22.92
N GLY A 81 2.12 1.56 22.50
CA GLY A 81 0.71 1.69 22.87
C GLY A 81 0.07 2.99 22.33
N ILE A 82 0.43 3.39 21.11
CA ILE A 82 -0.11 4.59 20.47
C ILE A 82 -1.28 4.17 19.57
N ASP A 83 -2.48 4.64 19.89
CA ASP A 83 -3.65 4.38 19.08
C ASP A 83 -3.64 5.26 17.82
N LEU A 84 -3.36 4.67 16.67
CA LEU A 84 -3.37 5.37 15.38
C LEU A 84 -4.81 5.71 14.95
N PRO A 85 -5.01 6.75 14.11
CA PRO A 85 -6.33 7.13 13.65
C PRO A 85 -6.99 6.03 12.81
N ASN A 86 -8.31 6.05 12.75
CA ASN A 86 -9.05 5.17 11.84
C ASN A 86 -8.67 5.40 10.39
N ILE A 87 -8.49 4.31 9.66
CA ILE A 87 -8.09 4.38 8.25
C ILE A 87 -9.29 4.84 7.39
N PRO A 88 -9.20 5.98 6.70
CA PRO A 88 -10.25 6.46 5.80
C PRO A 88 -10.43 5.53 4.60
N LYS A 89 -11.61 5.51 4.00
CA LYS A 89 -11.87 4.74 2.77
C LYS A 89 -10.95 5.22 1.62
N ARG A 90 -10.60 4.29 0.72
CA ARG A 90 -9.71 4.58 -0.43
C ARG A 90 -10.15 5.78 -1.27
N THR A 91 -11.47 5.95 -1.44
CA THR A 91 -12.06 7.03 -2.26
C THR A 91 -12.32 8.31 -1.48
N ASP A 92 -12.21 8.29 -0.16
CA ASP A 92 -12.33 9.47 0.69
C ASP A 92 -11.01 10.25 0.73
N TYR A 93 -10.71 10.94 -0.36
CA TYR A 93 -9.47 11.70 -0.49
C TYR A 93 -9.33 12.82 0.55
N LYS A 94 -10.46 13.44 0.97
CA LYS A 94 -10.43 14.47 2.03
C LYS A 94 -10.08 13.83 3.36
N GLY A 95 -10.75 12.76 3.77
CA GLY A 95 -10.42 12.02 4.97
C GLY A 95 -8.98 11.52 4.96
N ARG A 96 -8.48 11.05 3.82
CA ARG A 96 -7.07 10.64 3.66
C ARG A 96 -6.10 11.81 3.88
N CYS A 97 -6.38 13.00 3.37
CA CYS A 97 -5.58 14.17 3.68
C CYS A 97 -5.67 14.53 5.17
N MET A 98 -6.85 14.42 5.78
CA MET A 98 -7.04 14.69 7.20
C MET A 98 -6.32 13.69 8.12
N TYR A 99 -6.03 12.47 7.66
CA TYR A 99 -5.30 11.46 8.42
C TYR A 99 -3.93 11.97 8.93
N TYR A 100 -3.22 12.81 8.15
CA TYR A 100 -2.00 13.43 8.64
C TYR A 100 -2.27 14.38 9.81
N TRP A 101 -3.35 15.16 9.77
CA TRP A 101 -3.73 16.01 10.89
C TRP A 101 -4.07 15.18 12.13
N GLU A 102 -4.84 14.11 11.97
CA GLU A 102 -5.19 13.20 13.07
C GLU A 102 -3.94 12.59 13.72
N LEU A 103 -2.92 12.24 12.91
CA LEU A 103 -1.61 11.84 13.43
C LEU A 103 -0.94 12.98 14.23
N CYS A 104 -1.04 14.23 13.76
CA CYS A 104 -0.51 15.38 14.50
C CYS A 104 -1.20 15.55 15.87
N GLU A 105 -2.51 15.38 15.94
CA GLU A 105 -3.27 15.43 17.21
C GLU A 105 -2.82 14.32 18.17
N ILE A 106 -2.66 13.09 17.69
CA ILE A 106 -2.20 11.95 18.49
C ILE A 106 -0.78 12.18 19.01
N PHE A 107 0.15 12.57 18.14
CA PHE A 107 1.54 12.80 18.56
C PHE A 107 1.70 14.07 19.41
N TYR A 108 0.84 15.04 19.26
CA TYR A 108 0.77 16.18 20.18
C TYR A 108 0.38 15.71 21.59
N GLY A 109 -0.66 14.87 21.72
CA GLY A 109 -1.09 14.26 22.98
C GLY A 109 0.03 13.41 23.60
N PHE A 110 0.57 12.47 22.84
CA PHE A 110 1.67 11.61 23.27
C PHE A 110 2.88 12.42 23.77
N ARG A 111 3.25 13.47 23.05
CA ARG A 111 4.34 14.37 23.44
C ARG A 111 4.07 15.06 24.78
N LYS A 112 2.85 15.57 24.96
CA LYS A 112 2.45 16.27 26.21
C LYS A 112 2.42 15.32 27.40
N GLU A 113 1.88 14.13 27.25
CA GLU A 113 1.81 13.09 28.28
C GLU A 113 3.20 12.63 28.75
N ASN A 114 4.14 12.56 27.82
CA ASN A 114 5.51 12.12 28.10
C ASN A 114 6.50 13.26 28.36
N GLY A 115 6.04 14.52 28.42
CA GLY A 115 6.88 15.68 28.70
C GLY A 115 7.96 15.97 27.66
N LEU A 116 7.75 15.55 26.40
CA LEU A 116 8.73 15.71 25.33
C LEU A 116 8.61 17.08 24.67
N SER A 117 9.73 17.64 24.26
CA SER A 117 9.78 18.75 23.30
C SER A 117 9.47 18.25 21.88
N SER A 118 9.23 19.15 20.93
CA SER A 118 8.98 18.77 19.52
C SER A 118 10.18 18.03 18.91
N VAL A 119 11.40 18.45 19.23
CA VAL A 119 12.62 17.80 18.73
C VAL A 119 12.81 16.40 19.33
N GLU A 120 12.49 16.24 20.61
CA GLU A 120 12.55 14.93 21.28
C GLU A 120 11.48 13.97 20.72
N LEU A 121 10.28 14.45 20.35
CA LEU A 121 9.31 13.65 19.63
C LEU A 121 9.87 13.17 18.27
N TRP A 122 10.54 14.05 17.52
CA TRP A 122 11.14 13.65 16.24
C TRP A 122 12.27 12.65 16.44
N ALA A 123 13.13 12.85 17.43
CA ALA A 123 14.17 11.88 17.79
C ALA A 123 13.57 10.55 18.24
N PHE A 124 12.47 10.59 18.99
CA PHE A 124 11.73 9.39 19.35
C PHE A 124 11.23 8.63 18.10
N LEU A 125 10.51 9.30 17.20
CA LEU A 125 9.90 8.67 16.03
C LEU A 125 10.92 8.14 15.00
N TYR A 126 12.00 8.89 14.76
CA TYR A 126 12.91 8.64 13.63
C TYR A 126 14.26 8.05 14.01
N ASP A 127 14.55 7.91 15.29
CA ASP A 127 15.76 7.28 15.80
C ASP A 127 15.44 6.25 16.87
N PHE A 128 15.03 6.68 18.07
CA PHE A 128 14.86 5.78 19.20
C PHE A 128 13.86 4.66 18.93
N ALA A 129 12.65 4.97 18.51
CA ALA A 129 11.61 3.96 18.27
C ALA A 129 11.98 3.01 17.13
N LEU A 130 12.55 3.53 16.04
CA LEU A 130 13.01 2.71 14.91
C LEU A 130 14.10 1.71 15.32
N ASN A 131 15.03 2.11 16.19
CA ASN A 131 16.09 1.23 16.69
C ASN A 131 15.55 0.15 17.64
N ASN A 132 14.39 0.35 18.24
CA ASN A 132 13.74 -0.59 19.14
C ASN A 132 12.70 -1.50 18.44
N ILE A 133 12.31 -1.20 17.22
CA ILE A 133 11.50 -2.11 16.41
C ILE A 133 12.37 -3.31 16.06
N GLN A 134 12.10 -4.46 16.68
CA GLN A 134 12.78 -5.70 16.32
C GLN A 134 12.40 -6.07 14.89
N ASN A 135 13.38 -6.17 14.01
CA ASN A 135 13.24 -6.86 12.75
C ASN A 135 13.21 -8.36 13.06
N GLU A 136 12.05 -8.86 13.48
CA GLU A 136 11.85 -10.28 13.59
C GLU A 136 12.14 -10.91 12.24
N LYS A 137 13.18 -11.74 12.18
CA LYS A 137 13.35 -12.71 11.09
C LYS A 137 12.27 -13.77 11.29
N THR A 138 11.03 -13.39 11.03
CA THR A 138 9.92 -14.34 11.07
C THR A 138 10.00 -15.19 9.81
N ASP A 139 9.91 -16.50 9.98
CA ASP A 139 9.82 -17.44 8.86
C ASP A 139 8.73 -16.99 7.87
N ILE A 140 9.01 -17.16 6.60
CA ILE A 140 8.04 -16.84 5.55
C ILE A 140 7.05 -18.01 5.46
N PRO A 141 5.75 -17.78 5.69
CA PRO A 141 4.74 -18.82 5.59
C PRO A 141 4.68 -19.40 4.17
N LYS A 142 4.09 -20.58 4.05
CA LYS A 142 3.76 -21.14 2.74
C LYS A 142 2.73 -20.25 2.04
N PRO A 143 2.87 -20.01 0.72
CA PRO A 143 1.94 -19.17 -0.01
C PRO A 143 0.52 -19.70 0.06
N SER A 144 -0.42 -18.81 0.34
CA SER A 144 -1.85 -19.09 0.29
C SER A 144 -2.50 -18.59 -1.02
N GLN A 145 -1.90 -17.59 -1.64
CA GLN A 145 -2.43 -16.90 -2.82
C GLN A 145 -1.30 -16.51 -3.77
N ALA A 146 -1.63 -16.37 -5.06
CA ALA A 146 -0.79 -15.70 -6.04
C ALA A 146 -1.45 -14.41 -6.55
N TRP A 147 -0.63 -13.39 -6.82
CA TRP A 147 -1.07 -12.09 -7.25
C TRP A 147 -0.25 -11.62 -8.45
N PHE A 148 -0.90 -10.95 -9.40
CA PHE A 148 -0.17 -10.13 -10.35
C PHE A 148 0.17 -8.78 -9.72
N ILE A 149 1.42 -8.38 -9.87
CA ILE A 149 1.88 -7.02 -9.60
C ILE A 149 2.57 -6.47 -10.84
N GLY A 150 2.67 -5.17 -10.96
CA GLY A 150 3.29 -4.59 -12.13
C GLY A 150 3.88 -3.22 -11.89
N GLY A 151 4.93 -2.93 -12.62
CA GLY A 151 5.63 -1.66 -12.59
C GLY A 151 6.93 -1.74 -13.35
N ARG A 152 7.66 -0.65 -13.37
CA ARG A 152 9.00 -0.61 -13.96
C ARG A 152 10.02 -1.01 -12.92
N LEU A 153 10.85 -1.99 -13.26
CA LEU A 153 12.02 -2.35 -12.46
C LEU A 153 13.23 -1.59 -12.98
N TYR A 154 13.82 -0.77 -12.13
CA TYR A 154 15.08 -0.10 -12.41
C TYR A 154 16.25 -1.04 -12.09
N PRO A 155 17.46 -0.83 -12.66
CA PRO A 155 18.62 -1.68 -12.37
C PRO A 155 18.93 -1.81 -10.88
N GLU A 156 18.86 -0.71 -10.14
CA GLU A 156 19.06 -0.64 -8.69
C GLU A 156 18.03 -1.47 -7.92
N ASP A 157 16.80 -1.53 -8.40
CA ASP A 157 15.73 -2.31 -7.80
C ASP A 157 15.96 -3.82 -7.90
N LYS A 158 16.69 -4.24 -8.93
CA LYS A 158 16.96 -5.66 -9.20
C LYS A 158 17.97 -6.26 -8.23
N SER A 159 18.72 -5.42 -7.51
CA SER A 159 19.70 -5.81 -6.50
C SER A 159 19.20 -5.73 -5.07
N LEU A 160 17.98 -5.22 -4.82
CA LEU A 160 17.43 -5.09 -3.48
C LEU A 160 16.86 -6.40 -2.97
N ASP A 161 17.20 -6.76 -1.73
CA ASP A 161 16.66 -7.94 -1.05
C ASP A 161 15.19 -7.74 -0.64
N SER A 162 14.79 -6.49 -0.40
CA SER A 162 13.42 -6.12 -0.11
C SER A 162 13.09 -4.74 -0.68
N LYS A 163 11.85 -4.55 -1.07
CA LYS A 163 11.40 -3.33 -1.70
C LYS A 163 9.92 -3.07 -1.40
N PHE A 164 9.59 -1.80 -1.14
CA PHE A 164 8.22 -1.34 -1.05
C PHE A 164 7.51 -1.45 -2.42
N TRP A 165 6.29 -1.97 -2.41
CA TRP A 165 5.48 -2.10 -3.62
C TRP A 165 3.99 -1.88 -3.37
N GLN A 166 3.31 -1.35 -4.39
CA GLN A 166 1.85 -1.29 -4.40
C GLN A 166 1.25 -2.69 -4.54
N SER A 167 0.26 -3.03 -3.70
CA SER A 167 -0.45 -4.31 -3.77
C SER A 167 -1.89 -4.21 -3.27
N ASN A 168 -2.58 -5.33 -3.29
CA ASN A 168 -3.87 -5.47 -2.61
C ASN A 168 -3.66 -5.55 -1.09
N PRO A 169 -4.44 -4.84 -0.27
CA PRO A 169 -4.40 -5.00 1.19
C PRO A 169 -4.65 -6.44 1.69
N ASP A 170 -5.32 -7.27 0.89
CA ASP A 170 -5.58 -8.68 1.21
C ASP A 170 -4.37 -9.60 0.97
N THR A 171 -3.25 -9.09 0.44
CA THR A 171 -2.04 -9.88 0.25
C THR A 171 -1.53 -10.35 1.62
N ALA A 172 -1.24 -11.63 1.75
CA ALA A 172 -0.67 -12.19 2.97
C ALA A 172 0.86 -12.35 2.84
N LYS A 173 1.56 -12.28 3.97
CA LYS A 173 2.98 -12.62 4.03
C LYS A 173 3.19 -14.04 3.49
N GLY A 174 4.16 -14.21 2.62
CA GLY A 174 4.45 -15.49 1.94
C GLY A 174 3.76 -15.66 0.59
N ASP A 175 2.77 -14.84 0.25
CA ASP A 175 2.06 -14.93 -1.02
C ASP A 175 3.00 -14.73 -2.23
N ILE A 176 2.63 -15.38 -3.32
CA ILE A 176 3.39 -15.36 -4.58
C ILE A 176 3.03 -14.09 -5.35
N LEU A 177 4.05 -13.41 -5.85
CA LEU A 177 3.90 -12.18 -6.62
C LEU A 177 4.48 -12.37 -8.02
N VAL A 178 3.63 -12.38 -9.03
CA VAL A 178 4.02 -12.47 -10.44
C VAL A 178 4.22 -11.07 -10.99
N HIS A 179 5.46 -10.70 -11.28
CA HIS A 179 5.83 -9.34 -11.65
C HIS A 179 5.79 -9.13 -13.17
N TYR A 180 4.90 -8.24 -13.59
CA TYR A 180 4.84 -7.75 -14.97
C TYR A 180 5.58 -6.41 -15.09
N GLU A 181 6.72 -6.41 -15.76
CA GLU A 181 7.40 -5.17 -16.12
C GLU A 181 6.62 -4.42 -17.20
N THR A 182 6.27 -3.18 -16.91
CA THR A 182 5.55 -2.30 -17.86
C THR A 182 6.46 -1.86 -19.02
N SER A 183 5.90 -1.07 -19.95
CA SER A 183 6.68 -0.54 -21.08
C SER A 183 8.00 0.13 -20.62
N PRO A 184 9.10 -0.07 -21.34
CA PRO A 184 9.22 -0.70 -22.67
C PRO A 184 9.34 -2.24 -22.66
N VAL A 185 9.50 -2.89 -21.50
CA VAL A 185 9.72 -4.34 -21.38
C VAL A 185 8.47 -5.13 -21.76
N SER A 186 7.33 -4.74 -21.22
CA SER A 186 6.00 -5.34 -21.46
C SER A 186 5.98 -6.87 -21.38
N ALA A 187 6.45 -7.41 -20.24
CA ALA A 187 6.59 -8.85 -20.03
C ALA A 187 6.55 -9.22 -18.55
N ILE A 188 6.18 -10.45 -18.24
CA ILE A 188 6.47 -11.10 -16.96
C ILE A 188 7.93 -11.49 -16.95
N THR A 189 8.68 -11.12 -15.90
CA THR A 189 10.14 -11.29 -15.84
C THR A 189 10.64 -11.98 -14.60
N CYS A 190 9.86 -11.93 -13.51
CA CYS A 190 10.24 -12.57 -12.26
C CYS A 190 9.02 -12.94 -11.42
N ILE A 191 9.27 -13.81 -10.44
CA ILE A 191 8.36 -14.17 -9.37
C ILE A 191 9.03 -13.73 -8.06
N GLU A 192 8.26 -13.10 -7.18
CA GLU A 192 8.70 -12.58 -5.90
C GLU A 192 7.78 -13.12 -4.79
N THR A 193 8.14 -12.86 -3.55
CA THR A 193 7.36 -13.25 -2.38
C THR A 193 6.98 -11.99 -1.60
N SER A 194 5.75 -11.94 -1.07
CA SER A 194 5.39 -10.92 -0.11
C SER A 194 6.10 -11.16 1.21
N LEU A 195 6.89 -10.21 1.67
CA LEU A 195 7.64 -10.27 2.92
C LEU A 195 6.80 -9.79 4.12
N THR A 196 5.67 -9.14 3.85
CA THR A 196 4.73 -8.63 4.86
C THR A 196 3.31 -8.96 4.47
N ASP A 197 2.41 -8.88 5.44
CA ASP A 197 0.99 -8.77 5.14
C ASP A 197 0.72 -7.44 4.43
N GLY A 198 -0.36 -7.39 3.67
CA GLY A 198 -0.84 -6.16 3.05
C GLY A 198 -1.25 -5.14 4.11
N VAL A 199 -0.82 -3.91 3.95
CA VAL A 199 -1.24 -2.82 4.81
C VAL A 199 -1.78 -1.66 3.99
N ILE A 200 -2.59 -0.85 4.64
CA ILE A 200 -3.10 0.39 4.07
C ILE A 200 -2.25 1.55 4.57
N ASP A 201 -1.70 2.33 3.64
CA ASP A 201 -1.12 3.64 3.92
C ASP A 201 -2.10 4.70 3.38
N PRO A 202 -2.85 5.40 4.24
CA PRO A 202 -3.83 6.39 3.81
C PRO A 202 -3.23 7.54 2.99
N LEU A 203 -1.95 7.86 3.22
CA LEU A 203 -1.25 8.93 2.51
C LEU A 203 -0.55 8.45 1.24
N PHE A 204 -0.43 7.13 1.05
CA PHE A 204 0.12 6.58 -0.18
C PHE A 204 -0.91 6.64 -1.32
N ARG A 205 -0.54 7.25 -2.45
CA ARG A 205 -1.45 7.45 -3.60
C ARG A 205 -2.27 6.21 -3.94
N TYR A 206 -1.64 5.05 -3.93
CA TYR A 206 -2.26 3.78 -4.33
C TYR A 206 -2.94 3.03 -3.19
N TYR A 207 -2.80 3.49 -1.96
CA TYR A 207 -3.52 3.04 -0.77
C TYR A 207 -2.99 1.74 -0.17
N GLY A 208 -2.96 0.62 -0.91
CA GLY A 208 -2.47 -0.66 -0.42
C GLY A 208 -1.00 -0.90 -0.80
N CYS A 209 -0.22 -1.47 0.11
CA CYS A 209 1.20 -1.72 -0.08
C CYS A 209 1.70 -2.94 0.70
N ILE A 210 2.86 -3.45 0.26
CA ILE A 210 3.61 -4.56 0.85
C ILE A 210 5.10 -4.30 0.71
N TYR A 211 5.92 -5.07 1.41
CA TYR A 211 7.32 -5.30 1.02
C TYR A 211 7.44 -6.60 0.23
N ILE A 212 8.21 -6.55 -0.85
CA ILE A 212 8.46 -7.69 -1.75
C ILE A 212 9.95 -8.07 -1.70
N GLY A 213 10.24 -9.35 -1.93
CA GLY A 213 11.62 -9.86 -1.98
C GLY A 213 11.69 -11.29 -2.49
N ASN A 214 12.81 -11.98 -2.21
CA ASN A 214 13.05 -13.36 -2.66
C ASN A 214 12.81 -13.56 -4.16
N ARG A 215 13.34 -12.63 -4.96
CA ARG A 215 13.13 -12.60 -6.41
C ARG A 215 13.76 -13.80 -7.10
N ILE A 216 12.98 -14.48 -7.92
CA ILE A 216 13.39 -15.51 -8.85
C ILE A 216 13.16 -14.99 -10.26
N ASN A 217 14.23 -14.75 -11.00
CA ASN A 217 14.11 -14.35 -12.40
C ASN A 217 13.69 -15.55 -13.25
N ILE A 218 12.74 -15.33 -14.14
CA ILE A 218 12.23 -16.34 -15.08
C ILE A 218 12.49 -15.91 -16.53
N PRO A 219 12.45 -16.83 -17.50
CA PRO A 219 12.48 -16.46 -18.90
C PRO A 219 11.36 -15.47 -19.21
N ARG A 220 11.70 -14.39 -19.88
CA ARG A 220 10.76 -13.33 -20.25
C ARG A 220 9.55 -13.91 -21.00
N ILE A 221 8.35 -13.58 -20.50
CA ILE A 221 7.07 -13.91 -21.15
C ILE A 221 6.41 -12.61 -21.57
N SER A 222 6.50 -12.28 -22.85
CA SER A 222 5.98 -11.01 -23.36
C SER A 222 4.44 -11.00 -23.36
N LEU A 223 3.88 -9.79 -23.34
CA LEU A 223 2.43 -9.61 -23.49
C LEU A 223 1.90 -10.26 -24.78
N LYS A 224 2.68 -10.19 -25.88
CA LYS A 224 2.30 -10.81 -27.17
C LYS A 224 2.19 -12.33 -27.06
N GLU A 225 3.13 -12.96 -26.35
CA GLU A 225 3.10 -14.41 -26.11
C GLU A 225 1.89 -14.81 -25.28
N LEU A 226 1.58 -14.05 -24.20
CA LEU A 226 0.38 -14.29 -23.39
C LEU A 226 -0.92 -14.09 -24.20
N GLN A 227 -0.97 -13.11 -25.08
CA GLN A 227 -2.12 -12.87 -25.95
C GLN A 227 -2.30 -13.95 -27.02
N ALA A 228 -1.24 -14.67 -27.39
CA ALA A 228 -1.26 -15.79 -28.35
C ALA A 228 -1.46 -17.14 -27.64
N ASP A 229 -1.30 -17.23 -26.33
CA ASP A 229 -1.48 -18.44 -25.56
C ASP A 229 -2.96 -18.84 -25.47
N GLU A 230 -3.25 -20.13 -25.56
CA GLU A 230 -4.62 -20.65 -25.58
C GLU A 230 -5.43 -20.30 -24.34
N TYR A 231 -4.79 -20.32 -23.16
CA TYR A 231 -5.41 -19.99 -21.89
C TYR A 231 -5.42 -18.46 -21.67
N PHE A 232 -4.26 -17.84 -21.71
CA PHE A 232 -4.10 -16.43 -21.33
C PHE A 232 -4.73 -15.45 -22.32
N SER A 233 -4.95 -15.81 -23.59
CA SER A 233 -5.68 -14.97 -24.54
C SER A 233 -7.10 -14.62 -24.07
N LYS A 234 -7.71 -15.48 -23.25
CA LYS A 234 -9.05 -15.29 -22.68
C LYS A 234 -9.05 -14.54 -21.35
N HIS A 235 -7.89 -14.46 -20.68
CA HIS A 235 -7.78 -13.86 -19.35
C HIS A 235 -8.03 -12.35 -19.40
N SER A 236 -8.90 -11.85 -18.51
CA SER A 236 -9.38 -10.47 -18.54
C SER A 236 -8.25 -9.44 -18.37
N LEU A 237 -7.28 -9.68 -17.49
CA LEU A 237 -6.14 -8.80 -17.27
C LEU A 237 -5.23 -8.71 -18.49
N ILE A 238 -4.99 -9.84 -19.19
CA ILE A 238 -4.19 -9.90 -20.41
C ILE A 238 -4.87 -9.11 -21.55
N ARG A 239 -6.19 -9.26 -21.69
CA ARG A 239 -7.00 -8.49 -22.64
C ARG A 239 -6.94 -6.99 -22.35
N LYS A 240 -6.89 -6.59 -21.09
CA LYS A 240 -6.70 -5.20 -20.65
C LYS A 240 -5.22 -4.74 -20.68
N LYS A 241 -4.33 -5.54 -21.25
CA LYS A 241 -2.88 -5.24 -21.34
C LYS A 241 -2.27 -4.85 -19.99
N PHE A 242 -2.63 -5.60 -18.95
CA PHE A 242 -2.22 -5.38 -17.56
C PHE A 242 -2.61 -4.02 -16.94
N GLN A 243 -3.64 -3.34 -17.48
CA GLN A 243 -4.18 -2.16 -16.80
C GLN A 243 -4.81 -2.56 -15.47
N GLY A 244 -4.38 -1.91 -14.38
CA GLY A 244 -4.83 -2.22 -13.02
C GLY A 244 -4.25 -3.51 -12.45
N VAL A 245 -3.03 -3.87 -12.87
CA VAL A 245 -2.37 -5.16 -12.51
C VAL A 245 -2.08 -5.30 -11.02
N ASN A 246 -1.76 -4.20 -10.33
CA ASN A 246 -1.27 -4.31 -8.94
C ASN A 246 -2.33 -4.82 -7.97
N GLY A 247 -2.04 -6.01 -7.41
CA GLY A 247 -2.94 -6.73 -6.52
C GLY A 247 -4.09 -7.45 -7.23
N TRP A 248 -3.92 -7.80 -8.50
CA TRP A 248 -4.87 -8.66 -9.20
C TRP A 248 -4.66 -10.11 -8.75
N GLY A 249 -5.67 -10.69 -8.09
CA GLY A 249 -5.63 -12.09 -7.64
C GLY A 249 -5.57 -13.07 -8.82
N MET A 250 -4.72 -14.07 -8.69
CA MET A 250 -4.62 -15.20 -9.59
C MET A 250 -5.37 -16.40 -9.01
N SER A 251 -6.14 -17.11 -9.82
CA SER A 251 -6.63 -18.44 -9.43
C SER A 251 -5.47 -19.45 -9.38
N SER A 252 -5.68 -20.57 -8.72
CA SER A 252 -4.70 -21.67 -8.75
C SER A 252 -4.47 -22.18 -10.18
N GLU A 253 -5.50 -22.11 -11.03
CA GLU A 253 -5.41 -22.45 -12.44
C GLU A 253 -4.56 -21.45 -13.21
N ASP A 254 -4.77 -20.11 -13.00
CA ASP A 254 -3.92 -19.08 -13.62
C ASP A 254 -2.44 -19.31 -13.30
N TYR A 255 -2.14 -19.61 -12.03
CA TYR A 255 -0.75 -19.84 -11.63
C TYR A 255 -0.20 -21.14 -12.23
N SER A 256 -0.98 -22.21 -12.29
CA SER A 256 -0.59 -23.49 -12.91
C SER A 256 -0.31 -23.32 -14.42
N GLU A 257 -1.15 -22.57 -15.10
CA GLU A 257 -0.98 -22.26 -16.52
C GLU A 257 0.25 -21.37 -16.77
N LEU A 258 0.53 -20.42 -15.86
CA LEU A 258 1.78 -19.65 -15.93
C LEU A 258 3.01 -20.56 -15.79
N LEU A 259 2.98 -21.52 -14.85
CA LEU A 259 4.06 -22.49 -14.70
C LEU A 259 4.23 -23.35 -15.96
N ARG A 260 3.14 -23.72 -16.63
CA ARG A 260 3.19 -24.41 -17.95
C ARG A 260 3.95 -23.58 -18.98
N VAL A 261 3.62 -22.29 -19.09
CA VAL A 261 4.30 -21.39 -20.05
C VAL A 261 5.77 -21.21 -19.70
N ILE A 262 6.11 -21.06 -18.42
CA ILE A 262 7.50 -20.95 -17.94
C ILE A 262 8.29 -22.22 -18.29
N LYS A 263 7.71 -23.39 -18.02
CA LYS A 263 8.32 -24.71 -18.31
C LYS A 263 8.57 -24.90 -19.80
N ALA A 264 7.63 -24.48 -20.65
CA ALA A 264 7.76 -24.54 -22.10
C ALA A 264 8.96 -23.72 -22.63
N LYS A 265 9.43 -22.73 -21.87
CA LYS A 265 10.64 -21.94 -22.14
C LYS A 265 11.92 -22.58 -21.60
N GLY A 266 11.85 -23.81 -21.09
CA GLY A 266 13.00 -24.57 -20.60
C GLY A 266 13.44 -24.24 -19.17
N PHE A 267 12.61 -23.53 -18.38
CA PHE A 267 12.92 -23.21 -16.99
C PHE A 267 12.44 -24.32 -16.05
N ASP A 268 13.26 -24.64 -15.04
CA ASP A 268 12.87 -25.59 -14.00
C ASP A 268 11.88 -24.96 -13.00
N THR A 269 10.60 -25.25 -13.20
CA THR A 269 9.53 -24.77 -12.34
C THR A 269 9.51 -25.43 -10.95
N GLY A 270 10.30 -26.47 -10.73
CA GLY A 270 10.45 -27.09 -9.40
C GLY A 270 11.10 -26.16 -8.35
N THR A 271 11.80 -25.13 -8.82
CA THR A 271 12.44 -24.10 -7.97
C THR A 271 11.50 -22.96 -7.61
N LEU A 272 10.32 -22.88 -8.24
CA LEU A 272 9.34 -21.83 -7.99
C LEU A 272 8.44 -22.15 -6.79
N PRO A 273 7.92 -21.13 -6.08
CA PRO A 273 6.97 -21.33 -5.01
C PRO A 273 5.73 -22.11 -5.49
N LYS A 274 5.18 -22.95 -4.63
CA LYS A 274 3.98 -23.75 -4.93
C LYS A 274 2.80 -23.26 -4.10
N LEU A 275 1.63 -23.11 -4.73
CA LEU A 275 0.38 -22.92 -3.98
C LEU A 275 -0.01 -24.23 -3.30
N TYR A 276 -0.29 -24.17 -2.02
CA TYR A 276 -0.61 -25.35 -1.20
C TYR A 276 -2.11 -25.55 -0.96
N ALA A 277 -2.92 -24.57 -1.27
CA ALA A 277 -4.37 -24.66 -1.20
C ALA A 277 -5.01 -24.13 -2.48
N PRO A 278 -6.15 -24.71 -2.94
CA PRO A 278 -6.93 -24.08 -3.99
C PRO A 278 -7.46 -22.76 -3.42
N THR A 279 -6.93 -21.66 -3.90
CA THR A 279 -7.41 -20.34 -3.49
C THR A 279 -8.53 -19.91 -4.41
N MET A 280 -9.70 -19.73 -3.84
CA MET A 280 -10.71 -18.89 -4.49
C MET A 280 -10.15 -17.47 -4.50
N PRO A 281 -10.17 -16.73 -5.62
CA PRO A 281 -9.87 -15.31 -5.61
C PRO A 281 -10.79 -14.65 -4.59
N LYS A 282 -10.26 -13.92 -3.60
CA LYS A 282 -11.07 -13.18 -2.62
C LYS A 282 -12.01 -12.14 -3.26
N ASN A 283 -11.88 -11.92 -4.54
CA ASN A 283 -12.78 -11.09 -5.37
C ASN A 283 -13.93 -11.86 -6.02
N VAL A 284 -14.19 -13.10 -5.61
CA VAL A 284 -15.40 -13.81 -6.02
C VAL A 284 -16.56 -13.23 -5.21
N ASN A 285 -17.13 -12.22 -5.78
CA ASN A 285 -18.51 -11.77 -5.69
C ASN A 285 -19.21 -11.79 -4.32
N ILE A 286 -19.46 -10.60 -3.82
CA ILE A 286 -20.64 -10.21 -3.03
C ILE A 286 -21.95 -10.94 -3.48
N GLU A 287 -22.05 -11.40 -4.72
CA GLU A 287 -23.15 -12.23 -5.23
C GLU A 287 -23.15 -13.66 -4.66
N ILE A 288 -22.01 -14.30 -4.45
CA ILE A 288 -21.98 -15.65 -3.84
C ILE A 288 -22.29 -15.60 -2.35
N GLU A 289 -21.85 -14.57 -1.61
CA GLU A 289 -22.27 -14.38 -0.22
C GLU A 289 -23.79 -14.17 -0.12
N ARG A 290 -24.36 -13.36 -0.99
CA ARG A 290 -25.84 -13.18 -1.08
C ARG A 290 -26.56 -14.50 -1.43
N ASP A 291 -26.06 -15.28 -2.37
CA ASP A 291 -26.67 -16.56 -2.74
C ASP A 291 -26.60 -17.58 -1.60
N VAL A 292 -25.50 -17.60 -0.83
CA VAL A 292 -25.34 -18.47 0.35
C VAL A 292 -26.26 -18.00 1.49
N GLU A 293 -26.35 -16.69 1.74
CA GLU A 293 -27.31 -16.13 2.72
C GLU A 293 -28.76 -16.46 2.35
N GLN A 294 -29.16 -16.21 1.12
CA GLN A 294 -30.55 -16.44 0.68
C GLN A 294 -30.89 -17.93 0.55
N GLN A 295 -29.99 -18.77 0.09
CA GLN A 295 -30.28 -20.18 -0.13
C GLN A 295 -30.08 -21.08 1.10
N LEU A 296 -29.23 -20.70 2.04
CA LEU A 296 -28.91 -21.53 3.22
C LEU A 296 -29.29 -20.90 4.55
N LEU A 297 -29.05 -19.61 4.77
CA LEU A 297 -29.28 -18.98 6.07
C LEU A 297 -30.75 -18.51 6.26
N GLU A 298 -31.40 -17.91 5.26
CA GLU A 298 -32.80 -17.48 5.37
C GLU A 298 -33.76 -18.65 5.59
N PRO A 299 -33.66 -19.82 4.89
CA PRO A 299 -34.49 -20.97 5.20
C PRO A 299 -34.26 -21.56 6.59
N LEU A 300 -33.01 -21.54 7.08
CA LEU A 300 -32.66 -22.02 8.43
C LEU A 300 -33.24 -21.11 9.52
N LEU A 301 -33.10 -19.80 9.37
CA LEU A 301 -33.66 -18.82 10.30
C LEU A 301 -35.19 -18.85 10.33
N ASN A 302 -35.85 -19.05 9.18
CA ASN A 302 -37.31 -19.19 9.09
C ASN A 302 -37.83 -20.52 9.63
N SER A 303 -36.97 -21.56 9.77
CA SER A 303 -37.33 -22.85 10.38
C SER A 303 -37.18 -22.88 11.89
N MET A 304 -36.55 -21.86 12.49
CA MET A 304 -36.29 -21.75 13.94
C MET A 304 -37.20 -20.71 14.64
N GLY A 305 -38.10 -20.05 13.92
CA GLY A 305 -39.09 -19.07 14.41
C GLY A 305 -40.54 -19.64 14.30
#